data_e6a539f0aa327a7c717370ed3b4f02ea
#
_entry.id   e6a539f0aa327a7c717370ed3b4f02ea
#
_cell.length_a   1.000
_cell.length_b   1.000
_cell.length_c   1.000
_cell.angle_alpha   90.00
_cell.angle_beta   90.00
_cell.angle_gamma   90.00
#
_symmetry.space_group_name_H-M   'P 1'
#
loop_
_entity.id
_entity.type
_entity.pdbx_description
1 polymer ?
#
loop_
_entity_poly.entity_id
_entity_poly.type
_entity_poly.pdbx_seq_one_letter_code
_entity_poly.pdbx_strand_id
1 'polypeptide(L)'
;METLYHQTTQLLQDTSDLFYKLERNPDAVEIENEIQSKINAISANCEKLDVLVFKTPINQRSMAKMRVDQLKYDNKHVQASLQNSRNKRLRREQEKAEREQLLSRRFGHDHTSIDVDYMAQESMSLQNSHRGVDEMLQTEC
;
A
#
# COMPACT_ATOMS: atom_id res chain seq x y z
N MET A 1 15.12 -22.15 -16.50
CA MET A 1 13.88 -21.84 -15.76
C MET A 1 14.03 -22.02 -14.25
N GLU A 2 14.61 -23.13 -13.82
CA GLU A 2 14.76 -23.45 -12.39
C GLU A 2 15.49 -22.35 -11.61
N THR A 3 16.61 -21.86 -12.13
CA THR A 3 17.41 -20.82 -11.48
C THR A 3 16.61 -19.52 -11.30
N LEU A 4 15.93 -19.07 -12.35
CA LEU A 4 15.12 -17.85 -12.30
C LEU A 4 13.90 -18.02 -11.38
N TYR A 5 13.29 -19.20 -11.38
CA TYR A 5 12.19 -19.54 -10.48
C TYR A 5 12.65 -19.43 -9.01
N HIS A 6 13.79 -20.02 -8.67
CA HIS A 6 14.33 -19.97 -7.30
C HIS A 6 14.72 -18.56 -6.90
N GLN A 7 15.33 -17.78 -7.80
CA GLN A 7 15.64 -16.38 -7.54
C GLN A 7 14.38 -15.56 -7.24
N THR A 8 13.32 -15.79 -8.00
CA THR A 8 12.04 -15.09 -7.81
C THR A 8 11.37 -15.50 -6.50
N THR A 9 11.42 -16.77 -6.16
CA THR A 9 10.93 -17.27 -4.87
C THR A 9 11.69 -16.63 -3.71
N GLN A 10 13.01 -16.47 -3.85
CA GLN A 10 13.84 -15.81 -2.85
C GLN A 10 13.45 -14.32 -2.71
N LEU A 11 13.18 -13.65 -3.82
CA LEU A 11 12.70 -12.26 -3.79
C LEU A 11 11.38 -12.13 -3.03
N LEU A 12 10.47 -13.09 -3.19
CA LEU A 12 9.22 -13.11 -2.43
C LEU A 12 9.48 -13.29 -0.94
N GLN A 13 10.41 -14.17 -0.59
CA GLN A 13 10.78 -14.38 0.82
C GLN A 13 11.41 -13.13 1.41
N ASP A 14 12.31 -12.48 0.69
CA ASP A 14 12.94 -11.23 1.10
C ASP A 14 11.89 -10.13 1.30
N THR A 15 10.89 -10.08 0.43
CA THR A 15 9.78 -9.13 0.54
C THR A 15 8.96 -9.38 1.80
N SER A 16 8.71 -10.65 2.12
CA SER A 16 8.02 -11.04 3.35
C SER A 16 8.79 -10.55 4.58
N ASP A 17 10.10 -10.72 4.58
CA ASP A 17 10.96 -10.24 5.67
C ASP A 17 10.93 -8.72 5.81
N LEU A 18 10.87 -8.00 4.68
CA LEU A 18 10.75 -6.55 4.68
C LEU A 18 9.42 -6.08 5.25
N PHE A 19 8.32 -6.82 5.02
CA PHE A 19 7.02 -6.52 5.63
C PHE A 19 7.07 -6.65 7.16
N TYR A 20 7.78 -7.64 7.69
CA TYR A 20 7.97 -7.75 9.14
C TYR A 20 8.70 -6.53 9.69
N LYS A 21 9.71 -6.04 8.99
CA LYS A 21 10.41 -4.81 9.37
C LYS A 21 9.50 -3.60 9.28
N LEU A 22 8.65 -3.54 8.25
CA LEU A 22 7.69 -2.45 8.06
C LEU A 22 6.65 -2.42 9.18
N GLU A 23 6.19 -3.58 9.64
CA GLU A 23 5.25 -3.66 10.76
C GLU A 23 5.85 -3.07 12.04
N ARG A 24 7.15 -3.24 12.25
CA ARG A 24 7.86 -2.67 13.39
C ARG A 24 8.13 -1.18 13.24
N ASN A 25 8.27 -0.71 12.01
CA ASN A 25 8.52 0.68 11.65
C ASN A 25 7.53 1.15 10.58
N PRO A 26 6.25 1.39 10.94
CA PRO A 26 5.20 1.67 9.94
C PRO A 26 5.42 2.94 9.12
N ASP A 27 6.26 3.86 9.60
CA ASP A 27 6.54 5.13 8.93
C ASP A 27 7.83 5.10 8.10
N ALA A 28 8.47 3.94 7.98
CA ALA A 28 9.71 3.78 7.23
C ALA A 28 9.44 3.72 5.72
N VAL A 29 9.44 4.88 5.07
CA VAL A 29 9.25 5.00 3.61
C VAL A 29 10.34 4.25 2.85
N GLU A 30 11.54 4.18 3.39
CA GLU A 30 12.66 3.47 2.79
C GLU A 30 12.38 1.98 2.64
N ILE A 31 11.75 1.37 3.64
CA ILE A 31 11.34 -0.05 3.60
C ILE A 31 10.23 -0.25 2.55
N GLU A 32 9.26 0.67 2.49
CA GLU A 32 8.22 0.64 1.44
C GLU A 32 8.84 0.67 0.04
N ASN A 33 9.83 1.51 -0.16
CA ASN A 33 10.52 1.63 -1.44
C ASN A 33 11.33 0.38 -1.78
N GLU A 34 11.95 -0.26 -0.80
CA GLU A 34 12.64 -1.55 -0.99
C GLU A 34 11.65 -2.64 -1.40
N ILE A 35 10.52 -2.71 -0.74
CA ILE A 35 9.44 -3.65 -1.09
C ILE A 35 8.98 -3.41 -2.52
N GLN A 36 8.76 -2.15 -2.91
CA GLN A 36 8.35 -1.81 -4.27
C GLN A 36 9.41 -2.25 -5.30
N SER A 37 10.67 -2.06 -4.99
CA SER A 37 11.78 -2.49 -5.85
C SER A 37 11.78 -4.01 -6.03
N LYS A 38 11.55 -4.77 -4.96
CA LYS A 38 11.43 -6.23 -5.02
C LYS A 38 10.22 -6.67 -5.84
N ILE A 39 9.08 -6.02 -5.66
CA ILE A 39 7.86 -6.28 -6.44
C ILE A 39 8.14 -6.09 -7.93
N ASN A 40 8.80 -5.01 -8.31
CA ASN A 40 9.14 -4.73 -9.70
C ASN A 40 10.08 -5.79 -10.27
N ALA A 41 11.06 -6.24 -9.50
CA ALA A 41 11.96 -7.32 -9.90
C ALA A 41 11.22 -8.65 -10.08
N ILE A 42 10.29 -8.97 -9.18
CA ILE A 42 9.45 -10.17 -9.28
C ILE A 42 8.59 -10.12 -10.55
N SER A 43 7.97 -8.98 -10.83
CA SER A 43 7.15 -8.78 -12.03
C SER A 43 7.97 -9.00 -13.31
N ALA A 44 9.17 -8.44 -13.38
CA ALA A 44 10.08 -8.60 -14.51
C ALA A 44 10.51 -10.06 -14.67
N ASN A 45 10.80 -10.74 -13.57
CA ASN A 45 11.17 -12.16 -13.61
C ASN A 45 10.00 -13.04 -14.05
N CYS A 46 8.78 -12.72 -13.63
CA CYS A 46 7.58 -13.45 -14.07
C CYS A 46 7.36 -13.32 -15.58
N GLU A 47 7.61 -12.16 -16.15
CA GLU A 47 7.54 -11.98 -17.63
C GLU A 47 8.56 -12.85 -18.34
N LYS A 48 9.79 -12.91 -17.84
CA LYS A 48 10.83 -13.78 -18.37
C LYS A 48 10.47 -15.26 -18.22
N LEU A 49 9.90 -15.64 -17.08
CA LEU A 49 9.45 -17.00 -16.82
C LEU A 49 8.32 -17.41 -17.77
N ASP A 50 7.40 -16.51 -18.10
CA ASP A 50 6.35 -16.77 -19.08
C ASP A 50 6.93 -17.20 -20.45
N VAL A 51 7.97 -16.50 -20.88
CA VAL A 51 8.67 -16.84 -22.13
C VAL A 51 9.33 -18.21 -22.02
N LEU A 52 9.97 -18.50 -20.89
CA LEU A 52 10.66 -19.77 -20.65
C LEU A 52 9.69 -20.97 -20.56
N VAL A 53 8.46 -20.74 -20.13
CA VAL A 53 7.41 -21.78 -20.10
C VAL A 53 7.17 -22.31 -21.51
N PHE A 54 7.11 -21.45 -22.52
CA PHE A 54 6.94 -21.86 -23.91
C PHE A 54 8.13 -22.68 -24.45
N LYS A 55 9.31 -22.48 -23.89
CA LYS A 55 10.52 -23.22 -24.26
C LYS A 55 10.68 -24.54 -23.48
N THR A 56 9.82 -24.78 -22.52
CA THR A 56 9.81 -26.01 -21.73
C THR A 56 9.16 -27.14 -22.52
N PRO A 57 9.61 -28.40 -22.38
CA PRO A 57 8.96 -29.53 -23.03
C PRO A 57 7.46 -29.61 -22.71
N ILE A 58 6.65 -30.04 -23.67
CA ILE A 58 5.19 -30.02 -23.59
C ILE A 58 4.68 -30.77 -22.35
N ASN A 59 5.29 -31.88 -21.99
CA ASN A 59 4.90 -32.70 -20.84
C ASN A 59 5.16 -32.01 -19.49
N GLN A 60 6.05 -31.01 -19.44
CA GLN A 60 6.39 -30.25 -18.23
C GLN A 60 5.79 -28.85 -18.22
N ARG A 61 5.24 -28.41 -19.34
CA ARG A 61 4.77 -27.02 -19.55
C ARG A 61 3.60 -26.65 -18.62
N SER A 62 2.70 -27.58 -18.41
CA SER A 62 1.53 -27.34 -17.54
C SER A 62 1.95 -27.06 -16.10
N MET A 63 2.87 -27.86 -15.57
CA MET A 63 3.40 -27.67 -14.22
C MET A 63 4.21 -26.36 -14.12
N ALA A 64 5.03 -26.08 -15.12
CA ALA A 64 5.81 -24.85 -15.19
C ALA A 64 4.89 -23.61 -15.16
N LYS A 65 3.82 -23.64 -15.95
CA LYS A 65 2.83 -22.57 -15.99
C LYS A 65 2.15 -22.37 -14.64
N MET A 66 1.77 -23.46 -13.97
CA MET A 66 1.16 -23.39 -12.64
C MET A 66 2.10 -22.71 -11.62
N ARG A 67 3.39 -23.03 -11.67
CA ARG A 67 4.40 -22.42 -10.79
C ARG A 67 4.53 -20.91 -11.04
N VAL A 68 4.57 -20.51 -12.30
CA VAL A 68 4.67 -19.09 -12.67
C VAL A 68 3.41 -18.34 -12.30
N ASP A 69 2.24 -18.93 -12.53
CA ASP A 69 0.96 -18.32 -12.16
C ASP A 69 0.86 -18.13 -10.64
N GLN A 70 1.39 -19.05 -9.85
CA GLN A 70 1.45 -18.93 -8.39
C GLN A 70 2.34 -17.76 -7.98
N LEU A 71 3.50 -17.59 -8.61
CA LEU A 71 4.38 -16.45 -8.35
C LEU A 71 3.70 -15.12 -8.67
N LYS A 72 2.98 -15.06 -9.78
CA LYS A 72 2.21 -13.87 -10.16
C LYS A 72 1.12 -13.55 -9.13
N TYR A 73 0.42 -14.57 -8.67
CA TYR A 73 -0.60 -14.43 -7.65
C TYR A 73 -0.01 -13.89 -6.35
N ASP A 74 1.09 -14.49 -5.89
CA ASP A 74 1.78 -14.06 -4.68
C ASP A 74 2.27 -12.61 -4.81
N ASN A 75 2.77 -12.24 -5.98
CA ASN A 75 3.22 -10.88 -6.24
C ASN A 75 2.07 -9.86 -6.19
N LYS A 76 0.92 -10.21 -6.74
CA LYS A 76 -0.28 -9.34 -6.66
C LYS A 76 -0.72 -9.16 -5.22
N HIS A 77 -0.65 -10.22 -4.43
CA HIS A 77 -1.00 -10.16 -3.02
C HIS A 77 -0.05 -9.24 -2.25
N VAL A 78 1.23 -9.33 -2.52
CA VAL A 78 2.26 -8.45 -1.95
C VAL A 78 2.02 -7.00 -2.35
N GLN A 79 1.71 -6.74 -3.62
CA GLN A 79 1.38 -5.40 -4.12
C GLN A 79 0.20 -4.79 -3.37
N ALA A 80 -0.86 -5.57 -3.18
CA ALA A 80 -2.04 -5.14 -2.44
C ALA A 80 -1.72 -4.84 -0.98
N SER A 81 -0.88 -5.67 -0.35
CA SER A 81 -0.44 -5.47 1.03
C SER A 81 0.39 -4.20 1.18
N LEU A 82 1.27 -3.91 0.21
CA LEU A 82 2.07 -2.68 0.21
C LEU A 82 1.19 -1.45 0.06
N GLN A 83 0.23 -1.50 -0.87
CA GLN A 83 -0.69 -0.38 -1.08
C GLN A 83 -1.51 -0.11 0.17
N ASN A 84 -1.97 -1.16 0.85
CA ASN A 84 -2.70 -1.05 2.10
C ASN A 84 -1.84 -0.41 3.20
N SER A 85 -0.59 -0.81 3.33
CA SER A 85 0.36 -0.23 4.29
C SER A 85 0.62 1.25 4.00
N ARG A 86 0.78 1.62 2.72
CA ARG A 86 0.96 3.01 2.29
C ARG A 86 -0.27 3.87 2.62
N ASN A 87 -1.45 3.34 2.35
CA ASN A 87 -2.70 4.05 2.63
C ASN A 87 -2.87 4.32 4.12
N LYS A 88 -2.53 3.34 4.96
CA LYS A 88 -2.55 3.51 6.42
C LYS A 88 -1.56 4.57 6.89
N ARG A 89 -0.35 4.56 6.33
CA ARG A 89 0.67 5.55 6.66
C ARG A 89 0.22 6.96 6.28
N LEU A 90 -0.27 7.12 5.06
CA LEU A 90 -0.76 8.42 4.56
C LEU A 90 -1.91 8.94 5.40
N ARG A 91 -2.82 8.06 5.84
CA ARG A 91 -3.92 8.42 6.73
C ARG A 91 -3.40 8.92 8.08
N ARG A 92 -2.42 8.23 8.67
CA ARG A 92 -1.81 8.67 9.93
C ARG A 92 -1.13 10.02 9.79
N GLU A 93 -0.40 10.23 8.71
CA GLU A 93 0.26 11.51 8.43
C GLU A 93 -0.75 12.64 8.28
N GLN A 94 -1.84 12.38 7.58
CA GLN A 94 -2.93 13.35 7.40
C GLN A 94 -3.59 13.70 8.73
N GLU A 95 -3.92 12.72 9.54
CA GLU A 95 -4.49 12.93 10.87
C GLU A 95 -3.54 13.73 11.76
N LYS A 96 -2.26 13.40 11.72
CA LYS A 96 -1.23 14.14 12.48
C LYS A 96 -1.12 15.58 12.01
N ALA A 97 -1.13 15.82 10.70
CA ALA A 97 -1.08 17.17 10.14
C ALA A 97 -2.31 17.99 10.54
N GLU A 98 -3.48 17.39 10.52
CA GLU A 98 -4.73 18.03 10.95
C GLU A 98 -4.68 18.40 12.44
N ARG A 99 -4.18 17.50 13.29
CA ARG A 99 -4.00 17.78 14.73
C ARG A 99 -3.01 18.92 14.94
N GLU A 100 -1.89 18.94 14.24
CA GLU A 100 -0.89 20.00 14.33
C GLU A 100 -1.46 21.34 13.88
N GLN A 101 -2.26 21.36 12.81
CA GLN A 101 -2.96 22.56 12.37
C GLN A 101 -3.94 23.07 13.43
N LEU A 102 -4.74 22.18 14.00
CA LEU A 102 -5.69 22.56 15.04
C LEU A 102 -4.99 23.10 16.29
N LEU A 103 -3.91 22.46 16.70
CA LEU A 103 -3.09 22.92 17.85
C LEU A 103 -2.42 24.26 17.56
N SER A 104 -1.85 24.43 16.38
CA SER A 104 -1.23 25.69 15.95
C SER A 104 -2.23 26.83 15.92
N ARG A 105 -3.43 26.59 15.40
CA ARG A 105 -4.52 27.57 15.39
C ARG A 105 -5.01 27.90 16.79
N ARG A 106 -5.08 26.90 17.66
CA ARG A 106 -5.55 27.06 19.04
C ARG A 106 -4.57 27.87 19.89
N PHE A 107 -3.25 27.70 19.68
CA PHE A 107 -2.21 28.42 20.41
C PHE A 107 -1.74 29.69 19.74
N GLY A 108 -2.00 29.87 18.42
CA GLY A 108 -1.56 31.01 17.64
C GLY A 108 -2.48 32.22 17.63
N HIS A 109 -3.72 32.12 18.08
CA HIS A 109 -4.73 33.18 18.00
C HIS A 109 -5.55 33.32 19.28
N ASP A 110 -4.93 33.93 20.28
CA ASP A 110 -5.61 34.25 21.54
C ASP A 110 -6.53 35.48 21.45
N HIS A 111 -6.64 36.15 20.29
CA HIS A 111 -7.27 37.49 20.25
C HIS A 111 -8.44 37.64 19.33
N THR A 112 -9.01 36.57 18.79
CA THR A 112 -10.26 36.71 17.97
C THR A 112 -11.21 35.54 18.22
N SER A 113 -12.19 35.77 19.08
CA SER A 113 -13.32 34.87 19.26
C SER A 113 -14.16 34.70 18.00
N ILE A 114 -14.08 35.66 17.06
CA ILE A 114 -14.80 35.64 15.78
C ILE A 114 -14.23 34.57 14.85
N ASP A 115 -12.93 34.40 14.81
CA ASP A 115 -12.26 33.39 13.98
C ASP A 115 -12.54 31.96 14.48
N VAL A 116 -12.70 31.80 15.77
CA VAL A 116 -13.06 30.50 16.38
C VAL A 116 -14.47 30.08 15.97
N ASP A 117 -15.43 30.98 15.99
CA ASP A 117 -16.82 30.70 15.56
C ASP A 117 -16.90 30.38 14.07
N TYR A 118 -16.15 31.10 13.25
CA TYR A 118 -16.09 30.85 11.80
C TYR A 118 -15.50 29.46 11.50
N MET A 119 -14.44 29.08 12.18
CA MET A 119 -13.83 27.75 12.03
C MET A 119 -14.74 26.62 12.52
N ALA A 120 -15.48 26.85 13.59
CA ALA A 120 -16.46 25.88 14.09
C ALA A 120 -17.55 25.63 13.06
N GLN A 121 -18.03 26.65 12.37
CA GLN A 121 -19.02 26.49 11.29
C GLN A 121 -18.46 25.76 10.09
N GLU A 122 -17.23 26.05 9.68
CA GLU A 122 -16.53 25.32 8.60
C GLU A 122 -16.33 23.85 8.95
N SER A 123 -15.91 23.56 10.17
CA SER A 123 -15.73 22.20 10.66
C SER A 123 -17.02 21.41 10.67
N MET A 124 -18.13 22.02 11.08
CA MET A 124 -19.45 21.39 11.05
C MET A 124 -19.92 21.11 9.63
N SER A 125 -19.69 22.03 8.70
CA SER A 125 -20.02 21.86 7.29
C SER A 125 -19.24 20.70 6.66
N LEU A 126 -17.95 20.58 6.96
CA LEU A 126 -17.12 19.47 6.48
C LEU A 126 -17.55 18.13 7.08
N GLN A 127 -17.90 18.07 8.35
CA GLN A 127 -18.39 16.86 8.99
C GLN A 127 -19.71 16.39 8.37
N ASN A 128 -20.61 17.32 8.06
CA ASN A 128 -21.87 17.00 7.39
C ASN A 128 -21.63 16.46 5.97
N SER A 129 -20.67 17.00 5.24
CA SER A 129 -20.26 16.50 3.92
C SER A 129 -19.70 15.08 4.02
N HIS A 130 -18.84 14.81 5.00
CA HIS A 130 -18.28 13.48 5.22
C HIS A 130 -19.34 12.46 5.62
N ARG A 131 -20.32 12.83 6.46
CA ARG A 131 -21.43 11.94 6.81
C ARG A 131 -22.26 11.58 5.59
N GLY A 132 -22.54 12.54 4.71
CA GLY A 132 -23.25 12.28 3.47
C GLY A 132 -22.53 11.28 2.57
N VAL A 133 -21.22 11.41 2.45
CA VAL A 133 -20.39 10.47 1.68
C VAL A 133 -20.36 9.08 2.32
N ASP A 134 -20.20 9.01 3.64
CA ASP A 134 -20.21 7.73 4.37
C ASP A 134 -21.56 7.02 4.25
N GLU A 135 -22.67 7.74 4.32
CA GLU A 135 -24.01 7.18 4.11
C GLU A 135 -24.19 6.65 2.70
N MET A 136 -23.68 7.35 1.69
CA MET A 136 -23.68 6.88 0.31
C MET A 136 -22.86 5.60 0.12
N LEU A 137 -21.69 5.52 0.74
CA LEU A 137 -20.84 4.34 0.71
C LEU A 137 -21.48 3.15 1.42
N GLN A 138 -22.17 3.38 2.53
CA GLN A 138 -22.89 2.33 3.26
C GLN A 138 -24.07 1.79 2.49
N THR A 139 -24.77 2.63 1.71
CA THR A 139 -25.90 2.18 0.88
C THR A 139 -25.47 1.42 -0.36
N GLU A 140 -24.26 1.56 -0.83
CA GLU A 140 -23.70 0.81 -1.95
C GLU A 140 -23.14 -0.57 -1.53
N CYS A 141 -22.92 -0.77 -0.26
CA CYS A 141 -22.54 -2.07 0.29
C CYS A 141 -23.76 -2.90 0.62
#